data_2829e9791ec588d804434f32647b4161
#
_entry.id   2829e9791ec588d804434f32647b4161
#
_cell.length_a   1.000
_cell.length_b   1.000
_cell.length_c   1.000
_cell.angle_alpha   90.00
_cell.angle_beta   90.00
_cell.angle_gamma   90.00
#
_symmetry.space_group_name_H-M   'P 1'
#
loop_
_entity.id
_entity.type
_entity.pdbx_description
1 polymer ?
#
loop_
_entity_poly.entity_id
_entity_poly.type
_entity_poly.pdbx_seq_one_letter_code
_entity_poly.pdbx_strand_id
1 'polypeptide(L)'
;MRIRRFSLLATVAAATLTLTACGAGSAEPGASNNADTPQNADLTVQVADGSEVTLEETPQRVVVLDYASLDTIDAIGAGESVVGVPQKTLPESLQQYKDTIDVGTLKETDFEAVAEADPDLIIISARQADNQKKFEEIAPTINLATDTEHFIDSSITRIEDLAAVFGKQDAVSDKIDALKTQVDELKSTAEKAGPTLFVMSSGGKLSTYGPGSRYGFIFDELGFTPAATDISNDDGHGQEISFEYIAEKNPETMFVIDRDAAIGKSGKAAEQVLDNKLVNSTTAAKNDRITIVDGVNWYLVTGGLNTLPSLLSELSDSLK
;
A
#
# COMPACT_ATOMS: atom_id res chain seq x y z
N MET A 1 -14.58 -23.84 -59.01
CA MET A 1 -15.38 -23.58 -60.23
C MET A 1 -15.76 -22.12 -60.25
N ARG A 2 -15.24 -21.40 -61.29
CA ARG A 2 -15.61 -20.05 -61.80
C ARG A 2 -15.68 -18.88 -60.79
N ILE A 3 -14.65 -18.04 -60.68
CA ILE A 3 -14.16 -16.89 -61.47
C ILE A 3 -15.31 -16.01 -62.03
N ARG A 4 -15.33 -14.76 -61.54
CA ARG A 4 -15.47 -13.56 -62.38
C ARG A 4 -14.99 -12.28 -61.67
N ARG A 5 -13.93 -11.76 -62.25
CA ARG A 5 -13.40 -10.37 -62.08
C ARG A 5 -14.31 -9.42 -62.87
N PHE A 6 -14.45 -8.19 -62.46
CA PHE A 6 -14.51 -7.03 -63.37
C PHE A 6 -13.91 -5.81 -62.68
N SER A 7 -13.14 -5.12 -63.50
CA SER A 7 -12.25 -3.98 -63.22
C SER A 7 -12.87 -2.67 -63.69
N LEU A 8 -12.21 -1.58 -63.23
CA LEU A 8 -12.05 -0.24 -63.86
C LEU A 8 -13.26 0.72 -63.79
N LEU A 9 -13.10 2.00 -63.47
CA LEU A 9 -12.29 3.05 -64.11
C LEU A 9 -12.22 4.31 -63.21
N ALA A 10 -11.09 4.96 -63.30
CA ALA A 10 -10.76 6.28 -62.71
C ALA A 10 -11.45 7.44 -63.43
N THR A 11 -11.63 8.56 -62.72
CA THR A 11 -11.60 9.89 -63.35
C THR A 11 -10.99 10.93 -62.40
N VAL A 12 -9.96 11.57 -62.93
CA VAL A 12 -9.22 12.74 -62.45
C VAL A 12 -9.96 14.00 -62.92
N ALA A 13 -10.07 15.01 -62.07
CA ALA A 13 -10.24 16.40 -62.53
C ALA A 13 -9.56 17.35 -61.53
N ALA A 14 -8.63 18.11 -62.09
CA ALA A 14 -7.78 19.10 -61.45
C ALA A 14 -8.31 20.53 -61.66
N ALA A 15 -7.67 21.45 -60.96
CA ALA A 15 -7.58 22.92 -61.14
C ALA A 15 -8.71 23.73 -60.48
N THR A 16 -8.45 24.89 -59.84
CA THR A 16 -7.51 26.01 -60.16
C THR A 16 -7.32 26.92 -58.95
N LEU A 17 -6.11 27.46 -58.84
CA LEU A 17 -5.72 28.58 -57.97
C LEU A 17 -6.39 29.89 -58.36
N THR A 18 -6.68 30.77 -57.38
CA THR A 18 -6.63 32.23 -57.53
C THR A 18 -6.05 32.88 -56.28
N LEU A 19 -4.85 33.46 -56.43
CA LEU A 19 -4.31 34.48 -55.54
C LEU A 19 -4.99 35.80 -55.81
N THR A 20 -5.32 36.54 -54.77
CA THR A 20 -5.35 38.01 -54.82
C THR A 20 -4.82 38.59 -53.52
N ALA A 21 -3.94 39.55 -53.66
CA ALA A 21 -3.12 40.16 -52.62
C ALA A 21 -3.69 41.52 -52.15
N CYS A 22 -3.13 41.95 -51.00
CA CYS A 22 -3.00 43.29 -50.47
C CYS A 22 -4.17 43.99 -49.76
N GLY A 23 -3.90 44.28 -48.49
CA GLY A 23 -4.54 45.29 -47.67
C GLY A 23 -3.86 45.43 -46.32
N ALA A 24 -2.95 46.42 -46.16
CA ALA A 24 -2.26 46.71 -44.90
C ALA A 24 -3.22 47.35 -43.89
N GLY A 25 -3.15 46.88 -42.64
CA GLY A 25 -3.82 47.51 -41.51
C GLY A 25 -3.22 46.96 -40.22
N SER A 26 -2.43 47.78 -39.54
CA SER A 26 -1.84 47.49 -38.22
C SER A 26 -2.90 47.44 -37.14
N ALA A 27 -2.94 46.35 -36.37
CA ALA A 27 -3.50 46.32 -35.03
C ALA A 27 -2.85 45.15 -34.25
N GLU A 28 -2.47 45.43 -33.01
CA GLU A 28 -1.69 44.62 -32.07
C GLU A 28 -2.29 43.26 -31.75
N PRO A 29 -1.47 42.30 -31.28
CA PRO A 29 -1.90 40.94 -31.01
C PRO A 29 -2.51 40.83 -29.61
N GLY A 30 -3.81 40.66 -29.54
CA GLY A 30 -4.43 40.07 -28.38
C GLY A 30 -4.10 38.55 -28.34
N ALA A 31 -3.14 38.16 -27.53
CA ALA A 31 -2.88 36.79 -27.25
C ALA A 31 -4.05 36.22 -26.42
N SER A 32 -4.98 35.57 -27.07
CA SER A 32 -5.90 34.64 -26.41
C SER A 32 -5.13 33.35 -26.26
N ASN A 33 -4.46 33.21 -25.13
CA ASN A 33 -4.05 31.89 -24.63
C ASN A 33 -5.30 31.18 -24.15
N ASN A 34 -5.98 30.45 -25.02
CA ASN A 34 -6.72 29.32 -24.63
C ASN A 34 -5.67 28.28 -24.24
N ALA A 35 -5.28 28.25 -22.95
CA ALA A 35 -4.76 27.06 -22.35
C ALA A 35 -5.89 26.04 -22.44
N ASP A 36 -5.77 25.06 -23.33
CA ASP A 36 -6.50 23.83 -23.21
C ASP A 36 -6.18 23.27 -21.82
N THR A 37 -7.07 23.52 -20.87
CA THR A 37 -7.14 22.73 -19.65
C THR A 37 -7.43 21.31 -20.14
N PRO A 38 -6.60 20.31 -19.83
CA PRO A 38 -6.93 18.93 -20.14
C PRO A 38 -8.31 18.67 -19.52
N GLN A 39 -9.31 18.37 -20.33
CA GLN A 39 -10.54 17.80 -19.82
C GLN A 39 -10.12 16.51 -19.12
N ASN A 40 -10.18 16.49 -17.77
CA ASN A 40 -10.02 15.29 -17.00
C ASN A 40 -11.04 14.29 -17.53
N ALA A 41 -10.57 13.22 -18.15
CA ALA A 41 -11.40 12.05 -18.36
C ALA A 41 -11.75 11.52 -16.96
N ASP A 42 -13.02 11.17 -16.75
CA ASP A 42 -13.47 10.51 -15.53
C ASP A 42 -12.48 9.41 -15.16
N LEU A 43 -11.89 9.49 -13.98
CA LEU A 43 -10.98 8.48 -13.48
C LEU A 43 -11.77 7.40 -12.77
N THR A 44 -11.72 6.18 -13.27
CA THR A 44 -12.35 5.02 -12.62
C THR A 44 -11.29 4.21 -11.88
N VAL A 45 -11.49 4.01 -10.58
CA VAL A 45 -10.61 3.21 -9.71
C VAL A 45 -11.35 1.95 -9.29
N GLN A 46 -10.74 0.80 -9.49
CA GLN A 46 -11.20 -0.46 -8.91
C GLN A 46 -10.88 -0.52 -7.43
N VAL A 47 -11.88 -0.85 -6.60
CA VAL A 47 -11.68 -1.00 -5.16
C VAL A 47 -11.62 -2.47 -4.74
N ALA A 48 -11.23 -2.73 -3.50
CA ALA A 48 -10.90 -4.08 -3.00
C ALA A 48 -12.05 -5.10 -3.12
N ASP A 49 -13.30 -4.67 -3.13
CA ASP A 49 -14.48 -5.54 -3.31
C ASP A 49 -14.84 -5.80 -4.79
N GLY A 50 -14.04 -5.28 -5.73
CA GLY A 50 -14.24 -5.38 -7.17
C GLY A 50 -15.24 -4.37 -7.74
N SER A 51 -15.79 -3.45 -6.94
CA SER A 51 -16.58 -2.33 -7.43
C SER A 51 -15.68 -1.23 -8.01
N GLU A 52 -16.28 -0.28 -8.70
CA GLU A 52 -15.57 0.84 -9.33
C GLU A 52 -16.09 2.16 -8.75
N VAL A 53 -15.17 3.07 -8.46
CA VAL A 53 -15.48 4.44 -8.07
C VAL A 53 -14.99 5.38 -9.16
N THR A 54 -15.88 6.21 -9.69
CA THR A 54 -15.54 7.21 -10.70
C THR A 54 -15.37 8.57 -10.03
N LEU A 55 -14.23 9.20 -10.27
CA LEU A 55 -13.90 10.56 -9.82
C LEU A 55 -13.92 11.50 -11.02
N GLU A 56 -14.68 12.58 -10.92
CA GLU A 56 -14.79 13.57 -12.00
C GLU A 56 -13.57 14.48 -12.08
N GLU A 57 -12.89 14.70 -10.95
CA GLU A 57 -11.71 15.56 -10.83
C GLU A 57 -10.68 14.94 -9.88
N THR A 58 -9.43 15.40 -9.97
CA THR A 58 -8.38 15.04 -8.99
C THR A 58 -8.79 15.55 -7.60
N PRO A 59 -8.87 14.66 -6.59
CA PRO A 59 -9.31 15.03 -5.24
C PRO A 59 -8.44 16.12 -4.61
N GLN A 60 -9.09 17.07 -3.94
CA GLN A 60 -8.43 18.19 -3.28
C GLN A 60 -8.61 18.16 -1.75
N ARG A 61 -9.58 17.39 -1.27
CA ARG A 61 -9.92 17.30 0.16
C ARG A 61 -10.10 15.84 0.56
N VAL A 62 -8.99 15.19 0.88
CA VAL A 62 -8.97 13.74 1.11
C VAL A 62 -8.89 13.44 2.61
N VAL A 63 -9.80 12.62 3.10
CA VAL A 63 -9.68 11.98 4.42
C VAL A 63 -9.08 10.59 4.22
N VAL A 64 -7.97 10.30 4.93
CA VAL A 64 -7.23 9.03 4.78
C VAL A 64 -7.23 8.27 6.10
N LEU A 65 -7.93 7.13 6.13
CA LEU A 65 -8.06 6.26 7.31
C LEU A 65 -7.16 5.03 7.25
N ASP A 66 -6.14 5.07 6.39
CA ASP A 66 -5.15 4.02 6.22
C ASP A 66 -3.74 4.60 6.04
N TYR A 67 -2.79 4.16 6.87
CA TYR A 67 -1.44 4.73 6.83
C TYR A 67 -0.59 4.24 5.65
N ALA A 68 -0.89 3.08 5.05
CA ALA A 68 -0.20 2.66 3.82
C ALA A 68 -0.58 3.57 2.65
N SER A 69 -1.86 3.93 2.56
CA SER A 69 -2.35 4.92 1.59
C SER A 69 -1.75 6.31 1.85
N LEU A 70 -1.68 6.74 3.12
CA LEU A 70 -1.09 8.03 3.49
C LEU A 70 0.41 8.10 3.16
N ASP A 71 1.17 7.02 3.44
CA ASP A 71 2.59 6.89 3.06
C ASP A 71 2.78 6.99 1.54
N THR A 72 1.89 6.38 0.77
CA THR A 72 1.93 6.45 -0.68
C THR A 72 1.58 7.85 -1.19
N ILE A 73 0.53 8.49 -0.66
CA ILE A 73 0.12 9.85 -1.02
C ILE A 73 1.25 10.85 -0.74
N ASP A 74 1.94 10.69 0.40
CA ASP A 74 3.13 11.48 0.74
C ASP A 74 4.26 11.25 -0.27
N ALA A 75 4.57 9.99 -0.55
CA ALA A 75 5.67 9.58 -1.43
C ALA A 75 5.52 10.04 -2.88
N ILE A 76 4.28 10.23 -3.36
CA ILE A 76 3.98 10.75 -4.71
C ILE A 76 3.82 12.28 -4.75
N GLY A 77 3.93 12.95 -3.59
CA GLY A 77 3.82 14.41 -3.48
C GLY A 77 2.39 14.93 -3.65
N ALA A 78 1.39 14.17 -3.20
CA ALA A 78 -0.03 14.56 -3.20
C ALA A 78 -0.55 14.93 -1.79
N GLY A 79 0.33 15.07 -0.80
CA GLY A 79 -0.01 15.29 0.60
C GLY A 79 -0.77 16.57 0.90
N GLU A 80 -0.68 17.60 0.05
CA GLU A 80 -1.42 18.87 0.23
C GLU A 80 -2.95 18.69 0.15
N SER A 81 -3.42 17.61 -0.50
CA SER A 81 -4.84 17.27 -0.57
C SER A 81 -5.38 16.66 0.72
N VAL A 82 -4.52 16.18 1.63
CA VAL A 82 -4.94 15.47 2.84
C VAL A 82 -5.45 16.47 3.88
N VAL A 83 -6.73 16.36 4.25
CA VAL A 83 -7.37 17.25 5.22
C VAL A 83 -7.69 16.58 6.56
N GLY A 84 -7.69 15.25 6.64
CA GLY A 84 -7.98 14.53 7.88
C GLY A 84 -7.33 13.14 7.91
N VAL A 85 -6.75 12.79 9.06
CA VAL A 85 -6.14 11.48 9.32
C VAL A 85 -6.37 11.06 10.79
N PRO A 86 -6.29 9.76 11.13
CA PRO A 86 -6.22 9.32 12.53
C PRO A 86 -4.94 9.82 13.19
N GLN A 87 -5.04 10.53 14.32
CA GLN A 87 -3.87 11.18 14.96
C GLN A 87 -3.22 10.32 16.06
N LYS A 88 -4.00 9.50 16.75
CA LYS A 88 -3.55 8.83 17.99
C LYS A 88 -2.30 7.94 17.84
N THR A 89 -2.15 7.30 16.69
CA THR A 89 -1.02 6.41 16.37
C THR A 89 -0.31 6.82 15.10
N LEU A 90 -0.35 8.13 14.78
CA LEU A 90 0.27 8.67 13.58
C LEU A 90 1.78 8.39 13.63
N PRO A 91 2.34 7.66 12.65
CA PRO A 91 3.76 7.34 12.59
C PRO A 91 4.65 8.57 12.56
N GLU A 92 5.88 8.46 13.08
CA GLU A 92 6.85 9.55 13.04
C GLU A 92 7.16 10.01 11.61
N SER A 93 7.22 9.07 10.67
CA SER A 93 7.41 9.33 9.23
C SER A 93 6.28 10.14 8.59
N LEU A 94 5.12 10.24 9.23
CA LEU A 94 3.91 10.91 8.72
C LEU A 94 3.49 12.09 9.60
N GLN A 95 4.37 12.58 10.49
CA GLN A 95 4.06 13.67 11.44
C GLN A 95 3.77 15.03 10.78
N GLN A 96 4.08 15.21 9.50
CA GLN A 96 3.68 16.37 8.72
C GLN A 96 2.15 16.53 8.63
N TYR A 97 1.39 15.44 8.83
CA TYR A 97 -0.08 15.44 8.82
C TYR A 97 -0.71 15.67 10.20
N LYS A 98 0.08 15.90 11.26
CA LYS A 98 -0.41 16.10 12.63
C LYS A 98 -1.33 17.31 12.81
N ASP A 99 -1.26 18.29 11.92
CA ASP A 99 -2.05 19.52 11.97
C ASP A 99 -3.33 19.43 11.10
N THR A 100 -3.60 18.28 10.46
CA THR A 100 -4.87 18.00 9.79
C THR A 100 -5.95 17.65 10.82
N ILE A 101 -7.19 17.53 10.38
CA ILE A 101 -8.31 17.16 11.26
C ILE A 101 -8.08 15.75 11.82
N ASP A 102 -8.21 15.62 13.16
CA ASP A 102 -8.17 14.30 13.81
C ASP A 102 -9.50 13.58 13.60
N VAL A 103 -9.48 12.50 12.82
CA VAL A 103 -10.64 11.69 12.53
C VAL A 103 -10.73 10.42 13.40
N GLY A 104 -10.07 10.43 14.57
CA GLY A 104 -10.11 9.37 15.56
C GLY A 104 -8.94 8.39 15.49
N THR A 105 -9.20 7.10 15.38
CA THR A 105 -8.18 6.05 15.30
C THR A 105 -8.35 5.20 14.05
N LEU A 106 -7.35 4.38 13.72
CA LEU A 106 -7.46 3.41 12.61
C LEU A 106 -8.61 2.40 12.77
N LYS A 107 -9.18 2.24 13.98
CA LYS A 107 -10.28 1.31 14.26
C LYS A 107 -11.59 2.00 14.63
N GLU A 108 -11.50 3.11 15.33
CA GLU A 108 -12.64 3.87 15.86
C GLU A 108 -12.62 5.25 15.22
N THR A 109 -13.41 5.42 14.16
CA THR A 109 -13.51 6.66 13.40
C THR A 109 -14.48 7.63 14.05
N ASP A 110 -14.09 8.90 14.14
CA ASP A 110 -14.99 10.00 14.43
C ASP A 110 -15.66 10.47 13.13
N PHE A 111 -16.87 9.99 12.87
CA PHE A 111 -17.63 10.30 11.66
C PHE A 111 -18.09 11.76 11.59
N GLU A 112 -18.24 12.44 12.74
CA GLU A 112 -18.58 13.86 12.78
C GLU A 112 -17.37 14.66 12.29
N ALA A 113 -16.16 14.34 12.77
CA ALA A 113 -14.92 14.97 12.30
C ALA A 113 -14.65 14.68 10.81
N VAL A 114 -14.96 13.47 10.32
CA VAL A 114 -14.86 13.16 8.89
C VAL A 114 -15.80 14.04 8.07
N ALA A 115 -17.06 14.21 8.51
CA ALA A 115 -18.02 15.07 7.81
C ALA A 115 -17.65 16.56 7.89
N GLU A 116 -17.12 17.03 9.04
CA GLU A 116 -16.63 18.42 9.19
C GLU A 116 -15.42 18.72 8.30
N ALA A 117 -14.63 17.69 7.95
CA ALA A 117 -13.53 17.83 7.00
C ALA A 117 -14.00 18.18 5.60
N ASP A 118 -15.29 18.03 5.27
CA ASP A 118 -15.88 18.28 3.95
C ASP A 118 -15.06 17.65 2.83
N PRO A 119 -14.85 16.31 2.86
CA PRO A 119 -13.99 15.63 1.89
C PRO A 119 -14.66 15.44 0.54
N ASP A 120 -13.86 15.49 -0.53
CA ASP A 120 -14.25 15.06 -1.88
C ASP A 120 -13.87 13.61 -2.18
N LEU A 121 -13.01 13.01 -1.31
CA LEU A 121 -12.66 11.60 -1.33
C LEU A 121 -12.35 11.09 0.08
N ILE A 122 -12.81 9.88 0.38
CA ILE A 122 -12.42 9.14 1.59
C ILE A 122 -11.67 7.87 1.17
N ILE A 123 -10.51 7.64 1.78
CA ILE A 123 -9.69 6.45 1.54
C ILE A 123 -9.71 5.58 2.79
N ILE A 124 -10.17 4.35 2.64
CA ILE A 124 -10.21 3.33 3.70
C ILE A 124 -9.43 2.09 3.28
N SER A 125 -9.23 1.19 4.23
CA SER A 125 -8.65 -0.13 4.03
C SER A 125 -9.33 -1.17 4.93
N ALA A 126 -8.81 -2.37 5.01
CA ALA A 126 -9.39 -3.52 5.72
C ALA A 126 -9.93 -3.21 7.12
N ARG A 127 -9.25 -2.33 7.90
CA ARG A 127 -9.69 -1.98 9.27
C ARG A 127 -11.03 -1.25 9.32
N GLN A 128 -11.42 -0.60 8.22
CA GLN A 128 -12.64 0.20 8.11
C GLN A 128 -13.65 -0.39 7.10
N ALA A 129 -13.39 -1.56 6.53
CA ALA A 129 -14.23 -2.18 5.51
C ALA A 129 -15.70 -2.31 5.94
N ASP A 130 -15.96 -2.70 7.20
CA ASP A 130 -17.32 -2.82 7.74
C ASP A 130 -18.08 -1.49 7.83
N ASN A 131 -17.37 -0.38 7.80
CA ASN A 131 -17.93 0.97 7.85
C ASN A 131 -18.06 1.64 6.47
N GLN A 132 -17.67 0.99 5.39
CA GLN A 132 -17.61 1.56 4.04
C GLN A 132 -18.90 2.31 3.67
N LYS A 133 -20.07 1.71 3.88
CA LYS A 133 -21.37 2.35 3.58
C LYS A 133 -21.61 3.65 4.33
N LYS A 134 -21.10 3.78 5.54
CA LYS A 134 -21.24 5.03 6.31
C LYS A 134 -20.33 6.14 5.76
N PHE A 135 -19.17 5.79 5.22
CA PHE A 135 -18.32 6.75 4.55
C PHE A 135 -18.91 7.20 3.22
N GLU A 136 -19.50 6.27 2.46
CA GLU A 136 -20.20 6.58 1.19
C GLU A 136 -21.42 7.53 1.36
N GLU A 137 -21.98 7.61 2.58
CA GLU A 137 -23.01 8.61 2.92
C GLU A 137 -22.44 10.04 3.06
N ILE A 138 -21.11 10.17 3.24
CA ILE A 138 -20.40 11.45 3.41
C ILE A 138 -19.78 11.90 2.09
N ALA A 139 -18.98 11.04 1.45
CA ALA A 139 -18.27 11.35 0.21
C ALA A 139 -17.95 10.05 -0.59
N PRO A 140 -17.56 10.17 -1.87
CA PRO A 140 -16.99 9.06 -2.62
C PRO A 140 -15.91 8.36 -1.79
N THR A 141 -15.98 7.03 -1.69
CA THR A 141 -15.11 6.25 -0.82
C THR A 141 -14.43 5.14 -1.60
N ILE A 142 -13.10 5.05 -1.53
CA ILE A 142 -12.33 3.96 -2.10
C ILE A 142 -11.75 3.09 -0.98
N ASN A 143 -11.91 1.77 -1.14
CA ASN A 143 -11.36 0.79 -0.22
C ASN A 143 -10.15 0.13 -0.86
N LEU A 144 -8.96 0.43 -0.35
CA LEU A 144 -7.68 -0.05 -0.86
C LEU A 144 -7.11 -1.17 0.01
N ALA A 145 -7.97 -2.04 0.57
CA ALA A 145 -7.51 -3.23 1.27
C ALA A 145 -6.66 -4.11 0.34
N THR A 146 -5.54 -4.60 0.87
CA THR A 146 -4.68 -5.55 0.17
C THR A 146 -5.21 -6.97 0.31
N ASP A 147 -4.98 -7.78 -0.71
CA ASP A 147 -5.19 -9.22 -0.65
C ASP A 147 -4.06 -9.86 0.17
N THR A 148 -4.40 -10.63 1.20
CA THR A 148 -3.40 -11.28 2.07
C THR A 148 -2.73 -12.47 1.40
N GLU A 149 -3.36 -13.10 0.39
CA GLU A 149 -2.78 -14.20 -0.39
C GLU A 149 -1.77 -13.69 -1.44
N HIS A 150 -1.96 -12.44 -1.90
CA HIS A 150 -1.12 -11.76 -2.89
C HIS A 150 -0.74 -10.37 -2.41
N PHE A 151 -0.15 -10.30 -1.20
CA PHE A 151 0.06 -9.05 -0.49
C PHE A 151 0.98 -8.07 -1.25
N ILE A 152 2.10 -8.54 -1.81
CA ILE A 152 3.06 -7.68 -2.50
C ILE A 152 2.45 -7.15 -3.80
N ASP A 153 1.88 -8.03 -4.63
CA ASP A 153 1.28 -7.64 -5.90
C ASP A 153 0.07 -6.71 -5.70
N SER A 154 -0.79 -7.00 -4.71
CA SER A 154 -1.92 -6.13 -4.40
C SER A 154 -1.48 -4.79 -3.81
N SER A 155 -0.42 -4.74 -3.01
CA SER A 155 0.16 -3.48 -2.52
C SER A 155 0.67 -2.62 -3.67
N ILE A 156 1.37 -3.22 -4.65
CA ILE A 156 1.81 -2.51 -5.86
C ILE A 156 0.61 -1.97 -6.62
N THR A 157 -0.45 -2.77 -6.81
CA THR A 157 -1.68 -2.32 -7.47
C THR A 157 -2.30 -1.13 -6.74
N ARG A 158 -2.36 -1.14 -5.39
CA ARG A 158 -2.89 0.00 -4.61
C ARG A 158 -2.03 1.25 -4.71
N ILE A 159 -0.72 1.10 -4.83
CA ILE A 159 0.19 2.21 -5.10
C ILE A 159 -0.08 2.82 -6.49
N GLU A 160 -0.27 1.97 -7.51
CA GLU A 160 -0.61 2.40 -8.87
C GLU A 160 -1.99 3.08 -8.93
N ASP A 161 -2.99 2.53 -8.24
CA ASP A 161 -4.34 3.11 -8.11
C ASP A 161 -4.27 4.53 -7.49
N LEU A 162 -3.54 4.69 -6.38
CA LEU A 162 -3.36 6.00 -5.74
C LEU A 162 -2.61 6.98 -6.64
N ALA A 163 -1.58 6.51 -7.33
CA ALA A 163 -0.87 7.36 -8.30
C ALA A 163 -1.81 7.81 -9.44
N ALA A 164 -2.71 6.95 -9.89
CA ALA A 164 -3.71 7.29 -10.89
C ALA A 164 -4.73 8.31 -10.36
N VAL A 165 -5.25 8.12 -9.13
CA VAL A 165 -6.19 9.04 -8.46
C VAL A 165 -5.64 10.47 -8.43
N PHE A 166 -4.35 10.64 -8.20
CA PHE A 166 -3.70 11.95 -8.10
C PHE A 166 -2.97 12.39 -9.37
N GLY A 167 -3.08 11.64 -10.49
CA GLY A 167 -2.39 11.98 -11.74
C GLY A 167 -0.86 11.95 -11.61
N LYS A 168 -0.32 11.02 -10.79
CA LYS A 168 1.10 10.90 -10.43
C LYS A 168 1.74 9.58 -10.88
N GLN A 169 1.22 8.95 -11.94
CA GLN A 169 1.69 7.64 -12.40
C GLN A 169 3.21 7.63 -12.70
N ASP A 170 3.73 8.71 -13.27
CA ASP A 170 5.17 8.85 -13.55
C ASP A 170 6.03 8.85 -12.26
N ALA A 171 5.46 9.26 -11.12
CA ALA A 171 6.19 9.33 -9.85
C ALA A 171 6.46 7.96 -9.22
N VAL A 172 5.74 6.93 -9.62
CA VAL A 172 5.82 5.59 -9.03
C VAL A 172 6.53 4.55 -9.89
N SER A 173 6.61 4.74 -11.21
CA SER A 173 7.13 3.74 -12.15
C SER A 173 8.51 3.21 -11.75
N ASP A 174 9.51 4.08 -11.63
CA ASP A 174 10.88 3.69 -11.25
C ASP A 174 10.95 3.06 -9.85
N LYS A 175 10.12 3.53 -8.92
CA LYS A 175 10.08 3.00 -7.55
C LYS A 175 9.48 1.58 -7.52
N ILE A 176 8.44 1.34 -8.31
CA ILE A 176 7.83 0.00 -8.45
C ILE A 176 8.80 -0.98 -9.10
N ASP A 177 9.54 -0.57 -10.12
CA ASP A 177 10.56 -1.42 -10.76
C ASP A 177 11.69 -1.76 -9.78
N ALA A 178 12.14 -0.79 -8.99
CA ALA A 178 13.10 -1.02 -7.92
C ALA A 178 12.56 -1.97 -6.85
N LEU A 179 11.30 -1.82 -6.45
CA LEU A 179 10.62 -2.70 -5.50
C LEU A 179 10.55 -4.15 -6.01
N LYS A 180 10.14 -4.35 -7.27
CA LYS A 180 10.11 -5.67 -7.92
C LYS A 180 11.49 -6.32 -7.95
N THR A 181 12.54 -5.53 -8.25
CA THR A 181 13.92 -6.01 -8.20
C THR A 181 14.31 -6.47 -6.80
N GLN A 182 13.96 -5.68 -5.77
CA GLN A 182 14.25 -6.03 -4.36
C GLN A 182 13.51 -7.31 -3.93
N VAL A 183 12.27 -7.50 -4.38
CA VAL A 183 11.49 -8.74 -4.15
C VAL A 183 12.22 -9.94 -4.76
N ASP A 184 12.67 -9.85 -6.00
CA ASP A 184 13.36 -10.95 -6.70
C ASP A 184 14.72 -11.28 -6.05
N GLU A 185 15.46 -10.25 -5.63
CA GLU A 185 16.71 -10.43 -4.88
C GLU A 185 16.48 -11.15 -3.55
N LEU A 186 15.45 -10.74 -2.80
CA LEU A 186 15.10 -11.37 -1.52
C LEU A 186 14.64 -12.83 -1.72
N LYS A 187 13.78 -13.11 -2.71
CA LYS A 187 13.39 -14.47 -3.09
C LYS A 187 14.61 -15.37 -3.34
N SER A 188 15.63 -14.85 -4.02
CA SER A 188 16.84 -15.61 -4.35
C SER A 188 17.68 -15.96 -3.11
N THR A 189 17.45 -15.31 -1.98
CA THR A 189 18.25 -15.45 -0.76
C THR A 189 17.45 -16.00 0.42
N ALA A 190 16.12 -16.04 0.34
CA ALA A 190 15.23 -16.43 1.42
C ALA A 190 15.51 -17.84 2.00
N GLU A 191 15.95 -18.78 1.14
CA GLU A 191 16.33 -20.14 1.60
C GLU A 191 17.46 -20.13 2.63
N LYS A 192 18.33 -19.10 2.65
CA LYS A 192 19.43 -18.97 3.62
C LYS A 192 18.93 -18.70 5.04
N ALA A 193 17.68 -18.25 5.19
CA ALA A 193 17.05 -18.07 6.49
C ALA A 193 16.87 -19.39 7.25
N GLY A 194 16.77 -20.51 6.52
CA GLY A 194 16.35 -21.78 7.08
C GLY A 194 14.89 -21.72 7.59
N PRO A 195 14.47 -22.70 8.41
CA PRO A 195 13.14 -22.68 9.03
C PRO A 195 12.88 -21.39 9.80
N THR A 196 11.90 -20.62 9.34
CA THR A 196 11.60 -19.26 9.81
C THR A 196 10.28 -19.22 10.58
N LEU A 197 10.25 -18.52 11.70
CA LEU A 197 9.03 -18.25 12.48
C LEU A 197 8.77 -16.74 12.50
N PHE A 198 7.53 -16.35 12.18
CA PHE A 198 7.09 -14.97 12.29
C PHE A 198 6.17 -14.81 13.49
N VAL A 199 6.52 -13.93 14.41
CA VAL A 199 5.88 -13.82 15.73
C VAL A 199 5.46 -12.37 16.00
N MET A 200 4.36 -12.20 16.71
CA MET A 200 3.94 -10.92 17.29
C MET A 200 3.88 -11.03 18.80
N SER A 201 4.51 -10.10 19.49
CA SER A 201 4.38 -9.90 20.94
C SER A 201 3.31 -8.83 21.22
N SER A 202 2.33 -9.16 22.07
CA SER A 202 1.27 -8.24 22.47
C SER A 202 0.75 -8.58 23.87
N GLY A 203 0.80 -7.64 24.80
CA GLY A 203 0.34 -7.84 26.18
C GLY A 203 1.11 -8.94 26.93
N GLY A 204 2.34 -9.21 26.55
CA GLY A 204 3.16 -10.29 27.10
C GLY A 204 2.83 -11.68 26.57
N LYS A 205 1.92 -11.81 25.61
CA LYS A 205 1.59 -13.03 24.87
C LYS A 205 2.25 -13.02 23.51
N LEU A 206 2.43 -14.20 22.94
CA LEU A 206 3.00 -14.39 21.62
C LEU A 206 1.97 -15.05 20.70
N SER A 207 1.89 -14.55 19.46
CA SER A 207 1.14 -15.18 18.38
C SER A 207 2.08 -15.40 17.20
N THR A 208 1.89 -16.50 16.47
CA THR A 208 2.64 -16.80 15.24
C THR A 208 1.72 -16.71 14.03
N TYR A 209 2.31 -16.36 12.88
CA TYR A 209 1.65 -16.22 11.60
C TYR A 209 2.32 -17.14 10.59
N GLY A 210 1.53 -17.92 9.87
CA GLY A 210 2.00 -18.86 8.86
C GLY A 210 1.60 -18.43 7.44
N PRO A 211 1.82 -19.32 6.45
CA PRO A 211 1.31 -19.14 5.08
C PRO A 211 -0.19 -18.85 5.08
N GLY A 212 -0.65 -18.01 4.15
CA GLY A 212 -2.05 -17.59 4.03
C GLY A 212 -2.55 -16.61 5.11
N SER A 213 -1.69 -16.20 6.06
CA SER A 213 -2.05 -15.20 7.09
C SER A 213 -1.71 -13.79 6.65
N ARG A 214 -2.05 -12.80 7.49
CA ARG A 214 -1.71 -11.38 7.28
C ARG A 214 -0.22 -11.14 6.95
N TYR A 215 0.68 -11.96 7.49
CA TYR A 215 2.12 -11.88 7.23
C TYR A 215 2.62 -13.08 6.42
N GLY A 216 1.69 -13.83 5.83
CA GLY A 216 1.96 -15.02 5.02
C GLY A 216 2.81 -14.74 3.79
N PHE A 217 2.78 -13.52 3.27
CA PHE A 217 3.57 -13.11 2.10
C PHE A 217 5.08 -13.39 2.25
N ILE A 218 5.60 -13.44 3.49
CA ILE A 218 6.98 -13.82 3.77
C ILE A 218 7.25 -15.24 3.26
N PHE A 219 6.29 -16.14 3.44
CA PHE A 219 6.38 -17.53 3.03
C PHE A 219 5.88 -17.74 1.60
N ASP A 220 4.68 -17.19 1.30
CA ASP A 220 3.93 -17.48 0.08
C ASP A 220 4.52 -16.74 -1.14
N GLU A 221 4.97 -15.51 -0.94
CA GLU A 221 5.49 -14.67 -2.03
C GLU A 221 7.01 -14.51 -2.00
N LEU A 222 7.64 -14.44 -0.80
CA LEU A 222 9.08 -14.24 -0.69
C LEU A 222 9.88 -15.54 -0.56
N GLY A 223 9.21 -16.68 -0.32
CA GLY A 223 9.85 -18.01 -0.34
C GLY A 223 10.63 -18.37 0.91
N PHE A 224 10.42 -17.70 2.05
CA PHE A 224 10.96 -18.17 3.32
C PHE A 224 10.34 -19.52 3.70
N THR A 225 11.14 -20.42 4.26
CA THR A 225 10.64 -21.73 4.68
C THR A 225 9.96 -21.61 6.05
N PRO A 226 8.66 -21.93 6.21
CA PRO A 226 8.02 -21.85 7.52
C PRO A 226 8.55 -22.91 8.48
N ALA A 227 8.90 -22.51 9.71
CA ALA A 227 9.28 -23.44 10.79
C ALA A 227 8.09 -24.25 11.32
N ALA A 228 6.86 -23.79 11.06
CA ALA A 228 5.61 -24.44 11.44
C ALA A 228 4.60 -24.31 10.30
N THR A 229 3.90 -25.41 10.00
CA THR A 229 2.85 -25.49 8.97
C THR A 229 1.49 -25.84 9.54
N ASP A 230 1.41 -26.04 10.85
CA ASP A 230 0.22 -26.41 11.64
C ASP A 230 -0.42 -25.20 12.33
N ILE A 231 -0.33 -24.02 11.67
CA ILE A 231 -0.83 -22.75 12.22
C ILE A 231 -2.24 -22.50 11.68
N SER A 232 -3.20 -22.23 12.58
CA SER A 232 -4.53 -21.76 12.21
C SER A 232 -4.50 -20.25 11.91
N ASN A 233 -5.16 -19.87 10.80
CA ASN A 233 -5.32 -18.47 10.37
C ASN A 233 -6.78 -17.99 10.45
N ASP A 234 -7.65 -18.73 11.16
CA ASP A 234 -9.11 -18.61 11.10
C ASP A 234 -9.67 -17.23 11.49
N ASP A 235 -8.93 -16.45 12.30
CA ASP A 235 -9.40 -15.16 12.80
C ASP A 235 -8.52 -13.95 12.36
N GLY A 236 -7.51 -14.17 11.53
CA GLY A 236 -6.58 -13.12 11.06
C GLY A 236 -5.66 -12.54 12.14
N HIS A 237 -5.75 -13.03 13.40
CA HIS A 237 -4.95 -12.52 14.52
C HIS A 237 -3.71 -13.34 14.81
N GLY A 238 -3.48 -14.39 14.05
CA GLY A 238 -2.44 -15.38 14.28
C GLY A 238 -2.77 -16.33 15.43
N GLN A 239 -2.07 -17.43 15.48
CA GLN A 239 -2.26 -18.45 16.51
C GLN A 239 -1.47 -18.09 17.77
N GLU A 240 -2.12 -18.01 18.96
CA GLU A 240 -1.43 -17.86 20.24
C GLU A 240 -0.52 -19.08 20.49
N ILE A 241 0.74 -18.83 20.86
CA ILE A 241 1.77 -19.84 21.09
C ILE A 241 2.47 -19.64 22.42
N SER A 242 3.03 -20.75 22.94
CA SER A 242 3.88 -20.73 24.13
C SER A 242 5.37 -20.71 23.78
N PHE A 243 6.22 -20.48 24.79
CA PHE A 243 7.66 -20.59 24.63
C PHE A 243 8.13 -22.01 24.34
N GLU A 244 7.39 -23.02 24.86
CA GLU A 244 7.61 -24.43 24.56
C GLU A 244 7.39 -24.72 23.08
N TYR A 245 6.35 -24.13 22.47
CA TYR A 245 6.10 -24.24 21.04
C TYR A 245 7.27 -23.72 20.22
N ILE A 246 7.79 -22.52 20.55
CA ILE A 246 8.97 -21.95 19.88
C ILE A 246 10.18 -22.89 20.02
N ALA A 247 10.42 -23.43 21.21
CA ALA A 247 11.53 -24.35 21.46
C ALA A 247 11.36 -25.67 20.69
N GLU A 248 10.15 -26.19 20.57
CA GLU A 248 9.80 -27.42 19.82
C GLU A 248 10.02 -27.22 18.33
N LYS A 249 9.52 -26.12 17.76
CA LYS A 249 9.71 -25.80 16.33
C LYS A 249 11.15 -25.45 15.98
N ASN A 250 11.92 -24.98 16.97
CA ASN A 250 13.36 -24.69 16.88
C ASN A 250 13.74 -23.93 15.58
N PRO A 251 13.16 -22.75 15.33
CA PRO A 251 13.45 -21.99 14.12
C PRO A 251 14.94 -21.65 14.01
N GLU A 252 15.42 -21.49 12.75
CA GLU A 252 16.76 -20.98 12.46
C GLU A 252 16.78 -19.45 12.32
N THR A 253 15.63 -18.88 11.99
CA THR A 253 15.41 -17.42 11.93
C THR A 253 14.06 -17.09 12.56
N MET A 254 14.00 -15.97 13.27
CA MET A 254 12.75 -15.48 13.84
C MET A 254 12.61 -13.97 13.64
N PHE A 255 11.49 -13.55 13.07
CA PHE A 255 11.09 -12.16 12.97
C PHE A 255 10.01 -11.86 14.00
N VAL A 256 10.13 -10.74 14.69
CA VAL A 256 9.24 -10.44 15.81
C VAL A 256 8.73 -9.00 15.71
N ILE A 257 7.42 -8.83 15.73
CA ILE A 257 6.78 -7.51 15.89
C ILE A 257 6.53 -7.26 17.38
N ASP A 258 6.97 -6.12 17.89
CA ASP A 258 6.50 -5.57 19.16
C ASP A 258 5.27 -4.68 18.90
N ARG A 259 4.09 -5.28 19.01
CA ARG A 259 2.83 -4.57 18.76
C ARG A 259 2.55 -3.50 19.81
N ASP A 260 2.86 -3.79 21.09
CA ASP A 260 2.57 -2.82 22.16
C ASP A 260 3.40 -1.54 21.98
N ALA A 261 4.68 -1.70 21.61
CA ALA A 261 5.53 -0.56 21.26
C ALA A 261 4.99 0.18 20.01
N ALA A 262 4.60 -0.55 18.97
CA ALA A 262 4.07 0.03 17.73
C ALA A 262 2.85 0.95 17.94
N ILE A 263 1.98 0.58 18.89
CA ILE A 263 0.77 1.38 19.19
C ILE A 263 0.95 2.34 20.39
N GLY A 264 2.18 2.55 20.86
CA GLY A 264 2.48 3.41 21.98
C GLY A 264 1.93 2.93 23.33
N LYS A 265 1.65 1.63 23.46
CA LYS A 265 1.15 1.02 24.69
C LYS A 265 2.31 0.61 25.59
N SER A 266 2.26 1.01 26.86
CA SER A 266 3.24 0.58 27.84
C SER A 266 3.14 -0.93 28.10
N GLY A 267 4.29 -1.62 28.17
CA GLY A 267 4.36 -3.05 28.39
C GLY A 267 5.82 -3.50 28.53
N LYS A 268 6.04 -4.82 28.52
CA LYS A 268 7.37 -5.38 28.36
C LYS A 268 7.72 -5.37 26.87
N ALA A 269 8.88 -4.84 26.54
CA ALA A 269 9.41 -4.92 25.17
C ALA A 269 9.53 -6.38 24.72
N ALA A 270 9.42 -6.62 23.43
CA ALA A 270 9.46 -7.97 22.85
C ALA A 270 10.75 -8.71 23.26
N GLU A 271 11.91 -8.03 23.30
CA GLU A 271 13.16 -8.63 23.77
C GLU A 271 13.05 -9.17 25.21
N GLN A 272 12.38 -8.43 26.08
CA GLN A 272 12.19 -8.85 27.50
C GLN A 272 11.21 -10.02 27.62
N VAL A 273 10.23 -10.11 26.70
CA VAL A 273 9.29 -11.23 26.67
C VAL A 273 10.00 -12.49 26.18
N LEU A 274 10.85 -12.35 25.18
CA LEU A 274 11.59 -13.44 24.55
C LEU A 274 12.82 -13.92 25.36
N ASP A 275 13.32 -13.11 26.31
CA ASP A 275 14.48 -13.48 27.14
C ASP A 275 14.09 -14.54 28.18
N ASN A 276 14.07 -15.78 27.72
CA ASN A 276 13.84 -16.95 28.59
C ASN A 276 14.62 -18.16 28.08
N LYS A 277 14.78 -19.16 28.96
CA LYS A 277 15.62 -20.34 28.67
C LYS A 277 15.15 -21.15 27.45
N LEU A 278 13.86 -21.18 27.15
CA LEU A 278 13.30 -21.98 26.05
C LEU A 278 13.63 -21.29 24.72
N VAL A 279 13.36 -20.00 24.60
CA VAL A 279 13.72 -19.22 23.40
C VAL A 279 15.23 -19.20 23.20
N ASN A 280 16.00 -18.94 24.28
CA ASN A 280 17.46 -18.93 24.24
C ASN A 280 18.09 -20.29 23.86
N SER A 281 17.32 -21.39 23.94
CA SER A 281 17.76 -22.72 23.52
C SER A 281 17.63 -22.97 22.01
N THR A 282 16.88 -22.13 21.28
CA THR A 282 16.64 -22.29 19.84
C THR A 282 17.87 -22.04 19.00
N THR A 283 17.85 -22.53 17.76
CA THR A 283 18.91 -22.27 16.78
C THR A 283 18.95 -20.78 16.42
N ALA A 284 17.82 -20.13 16.27
CA ALA A 284 17.73 -18.69 16.01
C ALA A 284 18.44 -17.86 17.09
N ALA A 285 18.16 -18.12 18.37
CA ALA A 285 18.80 -17.40 19.47
C ALA A 285 20.30 -17.64 19.56
N LYS A 286 20.76 -18.89 19.34
CA LYS A 286 22.20 -19.23 19.38
C LYS A 286 23.03 -18.59 18.26
N ASN A 287 22.38 -18.25 17.14
CA ASN A 287 23.00 -17.69 15.96
C ASN A 287 22.72 -16.19 15.80
N ASP A 288 22.15 -15.53 16.83
CA ASP A 288 21.76 -14.11 16.81
C ASP A 288 20.80 -13.76 15.63
N ARG A 289 19.92 -14.72 15.28
CA ARG A 289 18.94 -14.59 14.18
C ARG A 289 17.50 -14.35 14.66
N ILE A 290 17.35 -13.67 15.78
CA ILE A 290 16.07 -13.13 16.25
C ILE A 290 16.08 -11.64 15.96
N THR A 291 15.28 -11.22 14.98
CA THR A 291 15.16 -9.80 14.56
C THR A 291 13.87 -9.22 15.06
N ILE A 292 13.94 -8.18 15.91
CA ILE A 292 12.78 -7.36 16.24
C ILE A 292 12.66 -6.34 15.10
N VAL A 293 11.60 -6.48 14.32
CA VAL A 293 11.34 -5.60 13.17
C VAL A 293 10.65 -4.31 13.59
N ASP A 294 10.67 -3.27 12.75
CA ASP A 294 9.98 -2.02 13.03
C ASP A 294 8.46 -2.23 13.15
N GLY A 295 7.98 -2.33 14.37
CA GLY A 295 6.57 -2.62 14.65
C GLY A 295 5.61 -1.58 14.06
N VAL A 296 6.00 -0.31 13.92
CA VAL A 296 5.18 0.73 13.29
C VAL A 296 4.99 0.43 11.81
N ASN A 297 6.09 0.18 11.10
CA ASN A 297 6.04 -0.14 9.68
C ASN A 297 5.32 -1.46 9.41
N TRP A 298 5.56 -2.49 10.22
CA TRP A 298 4.96 -3.81 10.04
C TRP A 298 3.51 -3.91 10.51
N TYR A 299 3.12 -3.19 11.55
CA TYR A 299 1.78 -3.33 12.14
C TYR A 299 0.81 -2.22 11.75
N LEU A 300 1.26 -0.96 11.67
CA LEU A 300 0.38 0.18 11.42
C LEU A 300 0.34 0.58 9.95
N VAL A 301 1.48 0.68 9.28
CA VAL A 301 1.56 1.17 7.90
C VAL A 301 1.38 0.01 6.91
N THR A 302 2.31 -0.89 6.83
CA THR A 302 2.30 -2.12 6.01
C THR A 302 1.87 -1.89 4.54
N GLY A 303 2.77 -1.88 3.59
CA GLY A 303 2.44 -1.89 2.15
C GLY A 303 2.45 -0.54 1.42
N GLY A 304 2.77 0.57 2.07
CA GLY A 304 2.95 1.88 1.42
C GLY A 304 4.22 1.99 0.57
N LEU A 305 4.27 2.97 -0.32
CA LEU A 305 5.35 3.12 -1.32
C LEU A 305 6.75 3.32 -0.71
N ASN A 306 6.86 3.99 0.46
CA ASN A 306 8.12 4.09 1.18
C ASN A 306 8.32 2.93 2.15
N THR A 307 7.23 2.43 2.74
CA THR A 307 7.28 1.44 3.81
C THR A 307 7.56 0.04 3.29
N LEU A 308 6.95 -0.39 2.19
CA LEU A 308 7.13 -1.74 1.65
C LEU A 308 8.60 -2.08 1.32
N PRO A 309 9.37 -1.19 0.65
CA PRO A 309 10.82 -1.41 0.48
C PRO A 309 11.59 -1.54 1.79
N SER A 310 11.17 -0.81 2.84
CA SER A 310 11.80 -0.89 4.17
C SER A 310 11.58 -2.25 4.82
N LEU A 311 10.35 -2.81 4.74
CA LEU A 311 10.05 -4.16 5.24
C LEU A 311 10.93 -5.21 4.55
N LEU A 312 11.08 -5.14 3.23
CA LEU A 312 11.93 -6.06 2.47
C LEU A 312 13.42 -5.92 2.84
N SER A 313 13.87 -4.68 3.11
CA SER A 313 15.24 -4.42 3.56
C SER A 313 15.54 -5.04 4.91
N GLU A 314 14.62 -4.93 5.89
CA GLU A 314 14.78 -5.56 7.21
C GLU A 314 14.90 -7.08 7.10
N LEU A 315 14.09 -7.73 6.25
CA LEU A 315 14.22 -9.16 5.98
C LEU A 315 15.58 -9.51 5.34
N SER A 316 16.00 -8.73 4.34
CA SER A 316 17.27 -8.94 3.64
C SER A 316 18.48 -8.76 4.56
N ASP A 317 18.47 -7.74 5.42
CA ASP A 317 19.57 -7.43 6.33
C ASP A 317 19.77 -8.53 7.37
N SER A 318 18.69 -9.18 7.79
CA SER A 318 18.74 -10.31 8.72
C SER A 318 19.40 -11.58 8.13
N LEU A 319 19.62 -11.62 6.81
CA LEU A 319 20.23 -12.76 6.11
C LEU A 319 21.74 -12.57 5.84
N LYS A 320 22.29 -11.40 6.18
CA LYS A 320 23.72 -11.08 6.02
C LYS A 320 24.52 -11.60 7.21
#